data_64938cc03763ee5f6d9053ac561eaf21
#
_entry.id   64938cc03763ee5f6d9053ac561eaf21
#
_cell.length_a   1.000
_cell.length_b   1.000
_cell.length_c   1.000
_cell.angle_alpha   90.00
_cell.angle_beta   90.00
_cell.angle_gamma   90.00
#
_symmetry.space_group_name_H-M   'P 1'
#
loop_
_entity.id
_entity.type
_entity.pdbx_description
1 polymer ?
#
loop_
_entity_poly.entity_id
_entity_poly.type
_entity_poly.pdbx_seq_one_letter_code
_entity_poly.pdbx_strand_id
1 'polypeptide(L)'
;MTMVIDTILEGKRRRLRTNPEKVLMDASGLRLWADYLDVEPGFSGRIDFIHKINIPSLFRIRCSAVKEYEPSQITWKPSHITLRFEKEGIRLKERKFITIYDTAVSCMTWENTGNSPFTLFLELGTEDGSFPTTYGKRLAAVYFCNGERIKEREWAVSPGEKKDLCVAVQICLEEETERMESVCREIGKKFRSGKEGLDIHIKEYQSWFDKAPEFISDNPVIDKTWAYRWFIFRHNMMEPGIGNLKERYFCEGRSHKMSKTPYKPEGWEFSKLIPLSVPMHLLDLRWYQDKEYGSSILHTMRDNQDETGEFHCARADGRGNPYANFFGWSVWQYYLVSGEKAFAQEALPVVKKQREAWKKVYGNEEDSLLIQYVHQLTGMEYQPSYWYFHDFPLDCRDNKKFTPLKRVDRNVYHYLNTLATAYLCGVCGDPEEERYRKEAEEIKKDILEKMWDGESGFFYDLHYQTDEKAYVKNIVGAFPFFAGITDENHVKCMETLFSEEFDTGCPFPSVSKECKVFTPEGGWMGQFFKGRNGCIWDGPAWPYANSIILDG
;
A
#
# COMPACT_ATOMS: atom_id res chain seq x y z
N MET A 1 27.11 6.05 5.23
CA MET A 1 27.09 5.96 3.72
C MET A 1 25.66 6.17 3.29
N THR A 2 25.35 7.22 2.57
CA THR A 2 23.96 7.54 2.21
C THR A 2 23.33 6.39 1.40
N MET A 3 22.12 6.00 1.74
CA MET A 3 21.35 4.95 1.04
C MET A 3 21.09 5.36 -0.42
N VAL A 4 21.93 4.90 -1.35
CA VAL A 4 21.73 5.14 -2.79
C VAL A 4 20.79 4.06 -3.32
N ILE A 5 19.49 4.37 -3.36
CA ILE A 5 18.42 3.40 -3.63
C ILE A 5 18.59 2.66 -4.97
N ASP A 6 18.97 3.38 -6.02
CA ASP A 6 19.20 2.81 -7.35
C ASP A 6 20.38 1.82 -7.41
N THR A 7 21.33 1.92 -6.48
CA THR A 7 22.46 0.99 -6.40
C THR A 7 22.11 -0.24 -5.57
N ILE A 8 21.46 -0.03 -4.42
CA ILE A 8 21.12 -1.12 -3.48
C ILE A 8 20.09 -2.08 -4.08
N LEU A 9 19.11 -1.54 -4.81
CA LEU A 9 18.01 -2.33 -5.35
C LEU A 9 18.11 -2.62 -6.86
N GLU A 10 19.24 -2.25 -7.52
CA GLU A 10 19.43 -2.58 -8.93
C GLU A 10 19.26 -4.07 -9.20
N GLY A 11 18.54 -4.41 -10.25
CA GLY A 11 18.30 -5.79 -10.63
C GLY A 11 18.18 -6.02 -12.14
N LYS A 12 18.51 -7.24 -12.57
CA LYS A 12 18.20 -7.71 -13.92
C LYS A 12 16.76 -8.19 -13.94
N ARG A 13 15.96 -7.69 -14.88
CA ARG A 13 14.58 -8.14 -15.07
C ARG A 13 14.51 -9.11 -16.25
N ARG A 14 13.65 -10.10 -16.10
CA ARG A 14 13.26 -10.99 -17.19
C ARG A 14 11.86 -10.60 -17.63
N ARG A 15 11.53 -10.99 -18.89
CA ARG A 15 10.14 -10.94 -19.32
C ARG A 15 9.28 -11.80 -18.41
N LEU A 16 8.00 -11.45 -18.28
CA LEU A 16 7.11 -12.26 -17.49
C LEU A 16 6.97 -13.65 -18.11
N ARG A 17 7.11 -14.68 -17.29
CA ARG A 17 6.99 -16.08 -17.73
C ARG A 17 5.62 -16.39 -18.35
N THR A 18 4.57 -15.77 -17.82
CA THR A 18 3.18 -15.94 -18.25
C THR A 18 2.78 -15.02 -19.42
N ASN A 19 3.53 -13.95 -19.65
CA ASN A 19 3.34 -13.04 -20.77
C ASN A 19 4.71 -12.43 -21.18
N PRO A 20 5.40 -13.04 -22.14
CA PRO A 20 6.75 -12.64 -22.54
C PRO A 20 6.84 -11.27 -23.23
N GLU A 21 5.71 -10.70 -23.62
CA GLU A 21 5.63 -9.36 -24.21
C GLU A 21 5.62 -8.25 -23.14
N LYS A 22 5.59 -8.62 -21.85
CA LYS A 22 5.52 -7.72 -20.72
C LYS A 22 6.80 -7.74 -19.89
N VAL A 23 7.13 -6.59 -19.34
CA VAL A 23 8.22 -6.40 -18.39
C VAL A 23 7.73 -5.69 -17.14
N LEU A 24 8.20 -6.14 -15.98
CA LEU A 24 7.88 -5.50 -14.71
C LEU A 24 8.55 -4.12 -14.63
N MET A 25 7.76 -3.08 -14.41
CA MET A 25 8.19 -1.68 -14.32
C MET A 25 8.26 -1.19 -12.88
N ASP A 26 7.20 -1.36 -12.09
CA ASP A 26 7.06 -0.87 -10.71
C ASP A 26 7.40 0.62 -10.54
N ALA A 27 6.89 1.48 -11.42
CA ALA A 27 7.10 2.93 -11.33
C ALA A 27 5.83 3.66 -10.94
N SER A 28 5.97 4.71 -10.12
CA SER A 28 4.84 5.51 -9.64
C SER A 28 5.14 7.00 -9.47
N GLY A 29 4.21 7.83 -9.94
CA GLY A 29 3.98 9.20 -9.48
C GLY A 29 3.02 9.21 -8.28
N LEU A 30 2.39 10.34 -8.02
CA LEU A 30 1.38 10.46 -6.96
C LEU A 30 0.02 9.89 -7.37
N ARG A 31 -0.31 9.90 -8.64
CA ARG A 31 -1.58 9.43 -9.21
C ARG A 31 -1.42 8.41 -10.31
N LEU A 32 -0.37 8.56 -11.14
CA LEU A 32 -0.04 7.69 -12.26
C LEU A 32 0.94 6.60 -11.82
N TRP A 33 0.69 5.36 -12.23
CA TRP A 33 1.60 4.25 -11.94
C TRP A 33 1.52 3.16 -13.01
N ALA A 34 2.59 2.38 -13.12
CA ALA A 34 2.70 1.28 -14.06
C ALA A 34 3.34 0.06 -13.38
N ASP A 35 2.62 -1.06 -13.38
CA ASP A 35 3.14 -2.35 -12.91
C ASP A 35 3.97 -3.02 -14.01
N TYR A 36 3.32 -3.27 -15.14
CA TYR A 36 3.89 -4.00 -16.28
C TYR A 36 3.75 -3.15 -17.54
N LEU A 37 4.84 -2.99 -18.26
CA LEU A 37 4.82 -2.37 -19.57
C LEU A 37 5.06 -3.39 -20.68
N ASP A 38 4.60 -3.07 -21.87
CA ASP A 38 4.98 -3.76 -23.09
C ASP A 38 6.48 -3.59 -23.31
N VAL A 39 7.12 -4.61 -23.89
CA VAL A 39 8.54 -4.54 -24.29
C VAL A 39 8.74 -3.61 -25.50
N GLU A 40 7.66 -3.31 -26.22
CA GLU A 40 7.67 -2.35 -27.32
C GLU A 40 8.09 -0.94 -26.86
N PRO A 41 8.76 -0.16 -27.73
CA PRO A 41 9.13 1.21 -27.43
C PRO A 41 7.92 2.10 -27.16
N GLY A 42 8.03 2.97 -26.15
CA GLY A 42 6.96 3.84 -25.72
C GLY A 42 6.45 3.53 -24.33
N PHE A 43 5.20 3.89 -24.02
CA PHE A 43 4.61 3.73 -22.71
C PHE A 43 3.21 3.12 -22.83
N SER A 44 3.17 1.81 -22.92
CA SER A 44 1.95 0.99 -23.02
C SER A 44 2.03 -0.24 -22.12
N GLY A 45 0.89 -0.80 -21.74
CA GLY A 45 0.80 -1.96 -20.88
C GLY A 45 -0.22 -1.80 -19.77
N ARG A 46 0.16 -2.14 -18.54
CA ARG A 46 -0.68 -1.94 -17.36
C ARG A 46 -0.32 -0.63 -16.68
N ILE A 47 -1.09 0.39 -17.00
CA ILE A 47 -0.94 1.75 -16.50
C ILE A 47 -2.26 2.14 -15.84
N ASP A 48 -2.19 2.68 -14.64
CA ASP A 48 -3.34 3.13 -13.88
C ASP A 48 -3.19 4.58 -13.43
N PHE A 49 -4.33 5.25 -13.24
CA PHE A 49 -4.40 6.60 -12.69
C PHE A 49 -5.40 6.67 -11.54
N ILE A 50 -4.99 7.19 -10.39
CA ILE A 50 -5.73 7.22 -9.14
C ILE A 50 -6.15 5.79 -8.73
N HIS A 51 -7.42 5.44 -8.85
CA HIS A 51 -7.96 4.13 -8.50
C HIS A 51 -8.58 3.46 -9.72
N LYS A 52 -8.12 2.27 -10.08
CA LYS A 52 -8.78 1.39 -11.04
C LYS A 52 -9.05 1.99 -12.43
N ILE A 53 -8.29 2.99 -12.83
CA ILE A 53 -8.37 3.53 -14.18
C ILE A 53 -7.24 2.91 -14.97
N ASN A 54 -7.57 1.96 -15.83
CA ASN A 54 -6.60 1.28 -16.67
C ASN A 54 -6.46 2.03 -18.01
N ILE A 55 -5.26 2.54 -18.27
CA ILE A 55 -4.88 3.19 -19.52
C ILE A 55 -4.00 2.21 -20.30
N PRO A 56 -4.49 1.57 -21.37
CA PRO A 56 -3.73 0.52 -22.07
C PRO A 56 -2.50 1.04 -22.79
N SER A 57 -2.49 2.31 -23.18
CA SER A 57 -1.38 2.96 -23.85
C SER A 57 -1.43 4.47 -23.66
N LEU A 58 -0.29 5.05 -23.30
CA LEU A 58 -0.08 6.50 -23.39
C LEU A 58 0.48 6.87 -24.75
N PHE A 59 1.45 6.12 -25.26
CA PHE A 59 1.99 6.24 -26.61
C PHE A 59 2.83 5.01 -26.99
N ARG A 60 3.06 4.84 -28.28
CA ARG A 60 4.01 3.85 -28.83
C ARG A 60 4.88 4.50 -29.90
N ILE A 61 6.11 3.96 -30.04
CA ILE A 61 7.00 4.27 -31.17
C ILE A 61 7.13 3.01 -32.01
N ARG A 62 6.65 3.05 -33.23
CA ARG A 62 6.84 1.98 -34.21
C ARG A 62 8.01 2.29 -35.11
N CYS A 63 8.80 1.25 -35.44
CA CYS A 63 9.85 1.32 -36.43
C CYS A 63 9.40 0.56 -37.69
N SER A 64 9.51 1.18 -38.86
CA SER A 64 9.10 0.56 -40.13
C SER A 64 9.82 -0.76 -40.44
N ALA A 65 11.03 -0.95 -39.93
CA ALA A 65 11.86 -2.12 -40.17
C ALA A 65 11.76 -3.19 -39.08
N VAL A 66 11.01 -2.97 -37.99
CA VAL A 66 10.89 -3.91 -36.85
C VAL A 66 9.43 -4.27 -36.63
N LYS A 67 9.11 -5.56 -36.73
CA LYS A 67 7.77 -6.09 -36.46
C LYS A 67 7.59 -6.54 -35.01
N GLU A 68 8.64 -7.14 -34.44
CA GLU A 68 8.62 -7.69 -33.09
C GLU A 68 9.85 -7.23 -32.32
N TYR A 69 9.61 -6.76 -31.10
CA TYR A 69 10.66 -6.27 -30.21
C TYR A 69 11.06 -7.34 -29.21
N GLU A 70 12.33 -7.67 -29.21
CA GLU A 70 12.93 -8.62 -28.29
C GLU A 70 14.13 -7.98 -27.58
N PRO A 71 13.94 -7.45 -26.34
CA PRO A 71 15.03 -6.82 -25.62
C PRO A 71 16.17 -7.81 -25.35
N SER A 72 17.40 -7.43 -25.73
CA SER A 72 18.62 -8.19 -25.44
C SER A 72 19.04 -8.05 -23.97
N GLN A 73 18.66 -6.95 -23.33
CA GLN A 73 18.93 -6.67 -21.93
C GLN A 73 17.83 -5.81 -21.31
N ILE A 74 17.43 -6.18 -20.08
CA ILE A 74 16.51 -5.40 -19.25
C ILE A 74 17.18 -5.19 -17.89
N THR A 75 17.39 -3.92 -17.52
CA THR A 75 17.92 -3.52 -16.21
C THR A 75 16.88 -2.67 -15.49
N TRP A 76 16.53 -3.06 -14.29
CA TRP A 76 15.60 -2.33 -13.44
C TRP A 76 16.36 -1.58 -12.35
N LYS A 77 15.96 -0.34 -12.14
CA LYS A 77 16.33 0.48 -10.98
C LYS A 77 15.04 1.05 -10.37
N PRO A 78 15.00 1.33 -9.07
CA PRO A 78 13.84 1.99 -8.46
C PRO A 78 13.35 3.23 -9.21
N SER A 79 14.27 4.06 -9.70
CA SER A 79 13.93 5.29 -10.42
C SER A 79 13.50 5.06 -11.88
N HIS A 80 13.99 4.02 -12.56
CA HIS A 80 13.74 3.79 -13.99
C HIS A 80 14.06 2.37 -14.44
N ILE A 81 13.52 1.98 -15.61
CA ILE A 81 13.90 0.76 -16.30
C ILE A 81 14.68 1.11 -17.59
N THR A 82 15.70 0.31 -17.92
CA THR A 82 16.45 0.39 -19.18
C THR A 82 16.24 -0.87 -19.98
N LEU A 83 15.80 -0.72 -21.24
CA LEU A 83 15.71 -1.79 -22.23
C LEU A 83 16.75 -1.54 -23.32
N ARG A 84 17.40 -2.61 -23.78
CA ARG A 84 18.28 -2.60 -24.95
C ARG A 84 17.77 -3.59 -25.97
N PHE A 85 17.81 -3.19 -27.22
CA PHE A 85 17.40 -3.97 -28.37
C PHE A 85 18.46 -3.87 -29.45
N GLU A 86 18.74 -4.97 -30.11
CA GLU A 86 19.64 -5.01 -31.26
C GLU A 86 19.17 -6.09 -32.24
N LYS A 87 18.77 -5.70 -33.43
CA LYS A 87 18.31 -6.62 -34.49
C LYS A 87 18.42 -5.95 -35.86
N GLU A 88 18.91 -6.70 -36.86
CA GLU A 88 18.88 -6.30 -38.28
C GLU A 88 19.47 -4.91 -38.59
N GLY A 89 20.55 -4.53 -37.91
CA GLY A 89 21.17 -3.21 -38.11
C GLY A 89 20.49 -2.07 -37.38
N ILE A 90 19.57 -2.36 -36.45
CA ILE A 90 18.92 -1.38 -35.59
C ILE A 90 19.33 -1.62 -34.16
N ARG A 91 19.81 -0.58 -33.49
CA ARG A 91 20.03 -0.55 -32.05
C ARG A 91 19.10 0.44 -31.39
N LEU A 92 18.48 0.01 -30.30
CA LEU A 92 17.67 0.87 -29.45
C LEU A 92 18.15 0.74 -28.01
N LYS A 93 18.33 1.88 -27.35
CA LYS A 93 18.44 1.99 -25.91
C LYS A 93 17.31 2.86 -25.41
N GLU A 94 16.41 2.31 -24.62
CA GLU A 94 15.26 3.02 -24.07
C GLU A 94 15.31 3.04 -22.55
N ARG A 95 14.94 4.18 -21.94
CA ARG A 95 14.78 4.35 -20.49
C ARG A 95 13.38 4.90 -20.22
N LYS A 96 12.62 4.16 -19.40
CA LYS A 96 11.24 4.50 -19.04
C LYS A 96 11.16 4.81 -17.55
N PHE A 97 10.43 5.87 -17.18
CA PHE A 97 10.17 6.26 -15.80
C PHE A 97 8.91 7.09 -15.67
N ILE A 98 8.41 7.20 -14.42
CA ILE A 98 7.30 8.09 -14.05
C ILE A 98 7.84 9.08 -13.03
N THR A 99 7.63 10.38 -13.26
CA THR A 99 8.00 11.42 -12.29
C THR A 99 6.99 11.47 -11.14
N ILE A 100 7.37 12.09 -10.02
CA ILE A 100 6.44 12.26 -8.88
C ILE A 100 5.16 13.03 -9.28
N TYR A 101 5.24 13.90 -10.26
CA TYR A 101 4.11 14.72 -10.74
C TYR A 101 3.36 14.09 -11.93
N ASP A 102 3.36 12.74 -12.01
CA ASP A 102 2.52 11.99 -12.95
C ASP A 102 2.87 12.21 -14.43
N THR A 103 4.14 12.46 -14.75
CA THR A 103 4.66 12.47 -16.11
C THR A 103 5.26 11.11 -16.44
N ALA A 104 4.72 10.41 -17.43
CA ALA A 104 5.33 9.22 -18.01
C ALA A 104 6.36 9.63 -19.07
N VAL A 105 7.58 9.13 -18.97
CA VAL A 105 8.69 9.51 -19.84
C VAL A 105 9.36 8.28 -20.42
N SER A 106 9.62 8.31 -21.72
CA SER A 106 10.50 7.37 -22.41
C SER A 106 11.57 8.12 -23.19
N CYS A 107 12.82 7.92 -22.81
CA CYS A 107 13.98 8.49 -23.50
C CYS A 107 14.69 7.39 -24.30
N MET A 108 14.69 7.53 -25.60
CA MET A 108 15.17 6.56 -26.58
C MET A 108 16.35 7.08 -27.36
N THR A 109 17.35 6.25 -27.58
CA THR A 109 18.41 6.45 -28.57
C THR A 109 18.30 5.36 -29.61
N TRP A 110 17.92 5.71 -30.82
CA TRP A 110 17.88 4.84 -31.99
C TRP A 110 19.16 5.02 -32.79
N GLU A 111 19.76 3.94 -33.25
CA GLU A 111 20.95 3.95 -34.08
C GLU A 111 20.74 3.01 -35.27
N ASN A 112 20.93 3.54 -36.48
CA ASN A 112 20.91 2.76 -37.68
C ASN A 112 22.35 2.28 -38.02
N THR A 113 22.65 1.02 -37.71
CA THR A 113 23.91 0.38 -38.02
C THR A 113 23.84 -0.48 -39.30
N GLY A 114 22.66 -0.47 -39.97
CA GLY A 114 22.39 -1.17 -41.22
C GLY A 114 22.67 -0.32 -42.45
N ASN A 115 22.29 -0.85 -43.61
CA ASN A 115 22.53 -0.22 -44.90
C ASN A 115 21.28 0.45 -45.52
N SER A 116 20.12 0.31 -44.90
CA SER A 116 18.86 0.89 -45.39
C SER A 116 18.26 1.84 -44.35
N PRO A 117 17.63 2.95 -44.78
CA PRO A 117 16.96 3.85 -43.87
C PRO A 117 15.70 3.18 -43.29
N PHE A 118 15.28 3.64 -42.11
CA PHE A 118 13.99 3.29 -41.50
C PHE A 118 13.28 4.53 -40.99
N THR A 119 11.98 4.41 -40.77
CA THR A 119 11.15 5.49 -40.24
C THR A 119 10.57 5.10 -38.88
N LEU A 120 10.58 6.04 -37.95
CA LEU A 120 9.94 5.95 -36.63
C LEU A 120 8.62 6.67 -36.66
N PHE A 121 7.58 6.05 -36.12
CA PHE A 121 6.23 6.60 -36.05
C PHE A 121 5.77 6.68 -34.61
N LEU A 122 5.31 7.84 -34.16
CA LEU A 122 4.71 8.03 -32.84
C LEU A 122 3.18 7.88 -32.93
N GLU A 123 2.67 6.87 -32.25
CA GLU A 123 1.24 6.66 -32.05
C GLU A 123 0.84 7.18 -30.65
N LEU A 124 -0.12 8.08 -30.56
CA LEU A 124 -0.63 8.59 -29.30
C LEU A 124 -1.71 7.65 -28.75
N GLY A 125 -1.80 7.53 -27.43
CA GLY A 125 -2.83 6.74 -26.75
C GLY A 125 -4.23 7.36 -26.85
N THR A 126 -4.31 8.66 -27.13
CA THR A 126 -5.53 9.39 -27.42
C THR A 126 -5.24 10.52 -28.40
N GLU A 127 -6.13 10.72 -29.37
CA GLU A 127 -5.99 11.78 -30.39
C GLU A 127 -6.57 13.12 -29.91
N ASP A 128 -7.61 13.08 -29.07
CA ASP A 128 -8.26 14.28 -28.52
C ASP A 128 -7.60 14.79 -27.23
N GLY A 129 -6.53 14.12 -26.78
CA GLY A 129 -5.82 14.49 -25.56
C GLY A 129 -6.58 14.19 -24.27
N SER A 130 -7.59 13.31 -24.28
CA SER A 130 -8.34 12.98 -23.09
C SER A 130 -8.66 11.48 -22.94
N PHE A 131 -8.78 11.03 -21.68
CA PHE A 131 -9.20 9.67 -21.32
C PHE A 131 -10.44 9.72 -20.41
N PRO A 132 -11.45 8.86 -20.63
CA PRO A 132 -12.59 8.75 -19.72
C PRO A 132 -12.17 8.10 -18.39
N THR A 133 -12.88 8.45 -17.31
CA THR A 133 -12.71 7.83 -16.00
C THR A 133 -14.00 7.20 -15.50
N THR A 134 -13.89 6.33 -14.49
CA THR A 134 -15.05 5.74 -13.81
C THR A 134 -15.71 6.67 -12.79
N TYR A 135 -15.14 7.86 -12.54
CA TYR A 135 -15.64 8.83 -11.54
C TYR A 135 -16.49 9.95 -12.17
N GLY A 136 -16.89 9.81 -13.41
CA GLY A 136 -17.57 10.90 -14.14
C GLY A 136 -16.65 12.07 -14.46
N LYS A 137 -15.35 11.91 -14.33
CA LYS A 137 -14.30 12.87 -14.66
C LYS A 137 -13.60 12.43 -15.94
N ARG A 138 -12.90 13.37 -16.59
CA ARG A 138 -12.01 13.07 -17.72
C ARG A 138 -10.56 13.36 -17.30
N LEU A 139 -9.62 12.63 -17.88
CA LEU A 139 -8.20 12.92 -17.77
C LEU A 139 -7.76 13.68 -19.00
N ALA A 140 -6.97 14.73 -18.79
CA ALA A 140 -6.26 15.40 -19.87
C ALA A 140 -4.85 14.82 -20.02
N ALA A 141 -4.39 14.66 -21.26
CA ALA A 141 -3.04 14.22 -21.62
C ALA A 141 -2.37 15.25 -22.53
N VAL A 142 -1.17 15.68 -22.15
CA VAL A 142 -0.35 16.58 -22.98
C VAL A 142 0.97 15.92 -23.32
N TYR A 143 1.29 15.91 -24.61
CA TYR A 143 2.40 15.18 -25.20
C TYR A 143 3.54 16.11 -25.59
N PHE A 144 4.77 15.72 -25.27
CA PHE A 144 6.01 16.41 -25.60
C PHE A 144 6.98 15.46 -26.30
N CYS A 145 7.74 15.97 -27.25
CA CYS A 145 8.91 15.30 -27.80
C CYS A 145 10.10 16.27 -27.73
N ASN A 146 11.19 15.83 -27.12
CA ASN A 146 12.39 16.63 -26.91
C ASN A 146 12.13 18.02 -26.31
N GLY A 147 11.18 18.08 -25.35
CA GLY A 147 10.82 19.30 -24.62
C GLY A 147 9.85 20.24 -25.35
N GLU A 148 9.40 19.90 -26.54
CA GLU A 148 8.40 20.68 -27.28
C GLU A 148 7.08 19.92 -27.39
N ARG A 149 5.95 20.62 -27.39
CA ARG A 149 4.65 20.01 -27.70
C ARG A 149 4.72 19.33 -29.05
N ILE A 150 4.18 18.12 -29.15
CA ILE A 150 4.29 17.28 -30.34
C ILE A 150 3.63 17.95 -31.54
N LYS A 151 4.42 18.13 -32.59
CA LYS A 151 4.01 18.59 -33.93
C LYS A 151 4.31 17.54 -35.00
N GLU A 152 5.52 16.95 -34.91
CA GLU A 152 5.96 15.87 -35.77
C GLU A 152 5.71 14.52 -35.10
N ARG A 153 5.30 13.54 -35.91
CA ARG A 153 5.06 12.16 -35.46
C ARG A 153 5.87 11.12 -36.24
N GLU A 154 6.71 11.56 -37.19
CA GLU A 154 7.50 10.70 -38.04
C GLU A 154 8.93 11.22 -38.17
N TRP A 155 9.89 10.30 -38.08
CA TRP A 155 11.32 10.61 -38.19
C TRP A 155 12.02 9.55 -39.00
N ALA A 156 12.66 9.95 -40.09
CA ALA A 156 13.57 9.09 -40.83
C ALA A 156 14.90 8.97 -40.10
N VAL A 157 15.53 7.79 -40.19
CA VAL A 157 16.85 7.50 -39.61
C VAL A 157 17.69 6.84 -40.70
N SER A 158 18.64 7.60 -41.24
CA SER A 158 19.52 7.15 -42.32
C SER A 158 20.61 6.18 -41.81
N PRO A 159 21.25 5.35 -42.70
CA PRO A 159 22.38 4.54 -42.32
C PRO A 159 23.50 5.34 -41.64
N GLY A 160 23.99 4.85 -40.51
CA GLY A 160 24.98 5.52 -39.67
C GLY A 160 24.45 6.64 -38.78
N GLU A 161 23.17 6.98 -38.88
CA GLU A 161 22.55 8.05 -38.08
C GLU A 161 22.15 7.55 -36.68
N LYS A 162 22.22 8.48 -35.68
CA LYS A 162 21.64 8.33 -34.37
C LYS A 162 20.52 9.35 -34.18
N LYS A 163 19.38 8.89 -33.65
CA LYS A 163 18.22 9.71 -33.36
C LYS A 163 17.84 9.59 -31.89
N ASP A 164 17.91 10.69 -31.17
CA ASP A 164 17.44 10.78 -29.79
C ASP A 164 16.01 11.31 -29.75
N LEU A 165 15.12 10.55 -29.11
CA LEU A 165 13.74 10.92 -28.86
C LEU A 165 13.45 10.79 -27.37
N CYS A 166 13.00 11.88 -26.74
CA CYS A 166 12.50 11.87 -25.38
C CYS A 166 11.03 12.26 -25.39
N VAL A 167 10.15 11.26 -25.34
CA VAL A 167 8.69 11.47 -25.31
C VAL A 167 8.24 11.51 -23.87
N ALA A 168 7.55 12.58 -23.47
CA ALA A 168 6.97 12.78 -22.17
C ALA A 168 5.46 13.05 -22.29
N VAL A 169 4.68 12.40 -21.44
CA VAL A 169 3.21 12.58 -21.38
C VAL A 169 2.83 12.98 -19.98
N GLN A 170 2.28 14.17 -19.83
CA GLN A 170 1.67 14.63 -18.59
C GLN A 170 0.21 14.23 -18.54
N ILE A 171 -0.20 13.61 -17.44
CA ILE A 171 -1.59 13.25 -17.16
C ILE A 171 -2.10 14.05 -15.96
N CYS A 172 -3.29 14.62 -16.05
CA CYS A 172 -4.00 15.23 -14.92
C CYS A 172 -5.52 15.11 -15.10
N LEU A 173 -6.29 15.56 -14.13
CA LEU A 173 -7.73 15.74 -14.29
C LEU A 173 -7.98 16.93 -15.24
N GLU A 174 -9.01 16.83 -16.09
CA GLU A 174 -9.33 17.87 -17.09
C GLU A 174 -9.61 19.24 -16.44
N GLU A 175 -10.20 19.23 -15.24
CA GLU A 175 -10.48 20.44 -14.45
C GLU A 175 -9.23 21.13 -13.87
N GLU A 176 -8.05 20.48 -13.93
CA GLU A 176 -6.78 21.04 -13.46
C GLU A 176 -5.97 21.70 -14.60
N THR A 177 -6.61 22.04 -15.72
CA THR A 177 -5.93 22.49 -16.94
C THR A 177 -5.11 23.77 -16.75
N GLU A 178 -5.52 24.67 -15.85
CA GLU A 178 -4.73 25.87 -15.51
C GLU A 178 -3.39 25.51 -14.84
N ARG A 179 -3.41 24.55 -13.91
CA ARG A 179 -2.20 24.00 -13.27
C ARG A 179 -1.33 23.27 -14.30
N MET A 180 -1.94 22.65 -15.30
CA MET A 180 -1.29 21.93 -16.37
C MET A 180 -0.35 22.82 -17.19
N GLU A 181 -0.70 24.04 -17.50
CA GLU A 181 0.13 24.97 -18.30
C GLU A 181 1.46 25.29 -17.60
N SER A 182 1.46 25.43 -16.27
CA SER A 182 2.69 25.62 -15.50
C SER A 182 3.56 24.37 -15.53
N VAL A 183 2.96 23.19 -15.29
CA VAL A 183 3.65 21.90 -15.32
C VAL A 183 4.22 21.62 -16.71
N CYS A 184 3.45 21.93 -17.78
CA CYS A 184 3.89 21.78 -19.15
C CYS A 184 5.13 22.61 -19.48
N ARG A 185 5.23 23.84 -18.97
CA ARG A 185 6.43 24.67 -19.15
C ARG A 185 7.67 24.05 -18.52
N GLU A 186 7.53 23.49 -17.32
CA GLU A 186 8.63 22.82 -16.63
C GLU A 186 9.02 21.51 -17.34
N ILE A 187 8.07 20.74 -17.84
CA ILE A 187 8.30 19.53 -18.63
C ILE A 187 9.08 19.87 -19.90
N GLY A 188 8.68 20.92 -20.60
CA GLY A 188 9.36 21.39 -21.83
C GLY A 188 10.82 21.76 -21.59
N LYS A 189 11.14 22.36 -20.44
CA LYS A 189 12.53 22.65 -20.07
C LYS A 189 13.30 21.38 -19.67
N LYS A 190 12.70 20.53 -18.83
CA LYS A 190 13.32 19.37 -18.18
C LYS A 190 13.64 18.25 -19.16
N PHE A 191 12.80 18.02 -20.17
CA PHE A 191 12.91 16.90 -21.09
C PHE A 191 13.35 17.28 -22.51
N ARG A 192 14.10 18.38 -22.67
CA ARG A 192 14.76 18.73 -23.95
C ARG A 192 15.84 17.73 -24.34
N SER A 193 16.58 17.22 -23.34
CA SER A 193 17.55 16.15 -23.49
C SER A 193 17.13 14.97 -22.62
N GLY A 194 16.99 13.80 -23.22
CA GLY A 194 16.64 12.58 -22.48
C GLY A 194 17.67 12.20 -21.41
N LYS A 195 18.95 12.56 -21.63
CA LYS A 195 20.01 12.34 -20.63
C LYS A 195 19.84 13.27 -19.43
N GLU A 196 19.70 14.55 -19.69
CA GLU A 196 19.56 15.57 -18.63
C GLU A 196 18.26 15.38 -17.84
N GLY A 197 17.15 15.12 -18.51
CA GLY A 197 15.86 14.86 -17.86
C GLY A 197 15.89 13.62 -16.98
N LEU A 198 16.57 12.56 -17.38
CA LEU A 198 16.78 11.38 -16.56
C LEU A 198 17.66 11.67 -15.34
N ASP A 199 18.76 12.41 -15.50
CA ASP A 199 19.68 12.75 -14.41
C ASP A 199 18.97 13.62 -13.35
N ILE A 200 18.12 14.55 -13.79
CA ILE A 200 17.26 15.34 -12.90
C ILE A 200 16.28 14.43 -12.15
N HIS A 201 15.58 13.54 -12.88
CA HIS A 201 14.63 12.60 -12.27
C HIS A 201 15.29 11.70 -11.23
N ILE A 202 16.46 11.13 -11.51
CA ILE A 202 17.20 10.29 -10.55
C ILE A 202 17.52 11.06 -9.28
N LYS A 203 17.95 12.34 -9.37
CA LYS A 203 18.22 13.17 -8.21
C LYS A 203 16.96 13.48 -7.40
N GLU A 204 15.87 13.85 -8.07
CA GLU A 204 14.58 14.10 -7.41
C GLU A 204 14.03 12.84 -6.75
N TYR A 205 14.19 11.69 -7.39
CA TYR A 205 13.78 10.40 -6.84
C TYR A 205 14.60 10.04 -5.60
N GLN A 206 15.92 10.18 -5.66
CA GLN A 206 16.84 9.92 -4.55
C GLN A 206 16.58 10.87 -3.37
N SER A 207 16.26 12.15 -3.60
CA SER A 207 16.04 13.13 -2.55
C SER A 207 14.93 12.79 -1.55
N TRP A 208 13.98 11.94 -1.97
CA TRP A 208 12.97 11.41 -1.06
C TRP A 208 13.60 10.39 -0.09
N PHE A 209 14.48 9.53 -0.56
CA PHE A 209 15.16 8.52 0.26
C PHE A 209 16.23 9.13 1.17
N ASP A 210 16.79 10.28 0.81
CA ASP A 210 17.75 11.01 1.64
C ASP A 210 17.12 11.52 2.95
N LYS A 211 15.79 11.58 3.02
CA LYS A 211 15.02 11.92 4.22
C LYS A 211 14.58 10.71 5.05
N ALA A 212 14.75 9.50 4.54
CA ALA A 212 14.46 8.28 5.26
C ALA A 212 15.57 7.95 6.27
N PRO A 213 15.27 7.27 7.39
CA PRO A 213 16.31 6.88 8.33
C PRO A 213 17.28 5.88 7.68
N GLU A 214 18.56 6.10 7.91
CA GLU A 214 19.62 5.21 7.44
C GLU A 214 19.77 4.04 8.41
N PHE A 215 19.91 2.84 7.88
CA PHE A 215 20.22 1.64 8.64
C PHE A 215 21.34 0.88 7.93
N ILE A 216 22.36 0.52 8.68
CA ILE A 216 23.54 -0.21 8.19
C ILE A 216 23.82 -1.35 9.18
N SER A 217 23.92 -2.56 8.65
CA SER A 217 24.30 -3.74 9.40
C SER A 217 25.48 -4.48 8.72
N ASP A 218 25.95 -5.54 9.33
CA ASP A 218 26.91 -6.48 8.73
C ASP A 218 26.23 -7.52 7.80
N ASN A 219 24.91 -7.48 7.70
CA ASN A 219 24.12 -8.38 6.87
C ASN A 219 23.50 -7.66 5.65
N PRO A 220 24.04 -7.87 4.44
CA PRO A 220 23.55 -7.19 3.24
C PRO A 220 22.11 -7.53 2.86
N VAL A 221 21.55 -8.64 3.35
CA VAL A 221 20.15 -9.01 3.13
C VAL A 221 19.24 -8.11 3.95
N ILE A 222 19.61 -7.81 5.19
CA ILE A 222 18.87 -6.90 6.08
C ILE A 222 18.92 -5.48 5.51
N ASP A 223 20.11 -5.00 5.11
CA ASP A 223 20.29 -3.66 4.52
C ASP A 223 19.44 -3.50 3.26
N LYS A 224 19.45 -4.53 2.39
CA LYS A 224 18.62 -4.54 1.18
C LYS A 224 17.12 -4.58 1.50
N THR A 225 16.72 -5.32 2.51
CA THR A 225 15.32 -5.41 2.96
C THR A 225 14.85 -4.07 3.51
N TRP A 226 15.70 -3.38 4.29
CA TRP A 226 15.44 -2.04 4.78
C TRP A 226 15.22 -1.04 3.61
N ALA A 227 16.15 -1.00 2.65
CA ALA A 227 16.02 -0.16 1.47
C ALA A 227 14.76 -0.48 0.65
N TYR A 228 14.43 -1.78 0.51
CA TYR A 228 13.23 -2.24 -0.20
C TYR A 228 11.93 -1.83 0.50
N ARG A 229 11.91 -1.83 1.84
CA ARG A 229 10.77 -1.34 2.62
C ARG A 229 10.48 0.14 2.30
N TRP A 230 11.50 1.01 2.29
CA TRP A 230 11.36 2.41 1.90
C TRP A 230 10.97 2.60 0.43
N PHE A 231 11.49 1.75 -0.45
CA PHE A 231 11.06 1.73 -1.85
C PHE A 231 9.56 1.44 -1.98
N ILE A 232 9.04 0.39 -1.32
CA ILE A 232 7.61 0.08 -1.32
C ILE A 232 6.80 1.25 -0.76
N PHE A 233 7.27 1.85 0.33
CA PHE A 233 6.61 2.98 0.95
C PHE A 233 6.49 4.17 -0.01
N ARG A 234 7.59 4.54 -0.67
CA ARG A 234 7.59 5.56 -1.73
C ARG A 234 6.70 5.19 -2.92
N HIS A 235 6.73 3.93 -3.32
CA HIS A 235 5.93 3.43 -4.44
C HIS A 235 4.42 3.52 -4.17
N ASN A 236 3.99 3.29 -2.93
CA ASN A 236 2.59 3.29 -2.51
C ASN A 236 2.08 4.65 -2.03
N MET A 237 2.88 5.70 -2.13
CA MET A 237 2.47 7.06 -1.80
C MET A 237 1.52 7.61 -2.85
N MET A 238 0.36 8.13 -2.43
CA MET A 238 -0.68 8.67 -3.30
C MET A 238 -1.14 10.05 -2.84
N GLU A 239 -1.52 10.90 -3.79
CA GLU A 239 -2.14 12.19 -3.56
C GLU A 239 -3.19 12.44 -4.67
N PRO A 240 -4.35 11.80 -4.59
CA PRO A 240 -5.36 11.88 -5.65
C PRO A 240 -5.93 13.28 -5.87
N GLY A 241 -6.10 14.07 -4.81
CA GLY A 241 -6.65 15.42 -4.88
C GLY A 241 -8.14 15.47 -5.18
N ILE A 242 -8.87 14.35 -5.06
CA ILE A 242 -10.31 14.25 -5.39
C ILE A 242 -11.11 13.54 -4.31
N GLY A 243 -12.40 13.87 -4.23
CA GLY A 243 -13.35 13.23 -3.31
C GLY A 243 -12.89 13.32 -1.86
N ASN A 244 -12.84 12.18 -1.18
CA ASN A 244 -12.38 12.07 0.19
C ASN A 244 -10.87 11.88 0.34
N LEU A 245 -10.12 11.90 -0.75
CA LEU A 245 -8.66 11.74 -0.81
C LEU A 245 -8.01 13.04 -1.32
N LYS A 246 -8.09 14.08 -0.52
CA LYS A 246 -7.61 15.42 -0.90
C LYS A 246 -6.12 15.57 -0.67
N GLU A 247 -5.59 14.92 0.35
CA GLU A 247 -4.21 15.02 0.76
C GLU A 247 -3.43 13.73 0.51
N ARG A 248 -2.13 13.77 0.80
CA ARG A 248 -1.21 12.65 0.62
C ARG A 248 -1.47 11.56 1.65
N TYR A 249 -1.43 10.31 1.20
CA TYR A 249 -1.52 9.14 2.07
C TYR A 249 -0.71 7.98 1.47
N PHE A 250 -0.63 6.87 2.20
CA PHE A 250 -0.01 5.64 1.73
C PHE A 250 -1.07 4.55 1.62
N CYS A 251 -1.03 3.77 0.55
CA CYS A 251 -1.92 2.64 0.36
C CYS A 251 -1.18 1.31 0.65
N GLU A 252 -1.94 0.24 0.88
CA GLU A 252 -1.35 -1.09 1.07
C GLU A 252 -0.71 -1.64 -0.21
N GLY A 253 -1.24 -1.27 -1.35
CA GLY A 253 -0.69 -1.65 -2.65
C GLY A 253 -1.45 -0.99 -3.79
N ARG A 254 -0.72 -0.64 -4.85
CA ARG A 254 -1.30 -0.07 -6.07
C ARG A 254 -1.84 -1.13 -7.01
N SER A 255 -1.34 -2.35 -6.91
CA SER A 255 -1.75 -3.46 -7.76
C SER A 255 -3.16 -3.93 -7.41
N HIS A 256 -3.96 -4.16 -8.41
CA HIS A 256 -5.28 -4.78 -8.30
C HIS A 256 -5.53 -5.67 -9.52
N LYS A 257 -6.59 -6.46 -9.48
CA LYS A 257 -6.95 -7.28 -10.62
C LYS A 257 -7.26 -6.41 -11.84
N MET A 258 -6.54 -6.64 -12.93
CA MET A 258 -6.78 -5.91 -14.17
C MET A 258 -8.20 -6.14 -14.69
N SER A 259 -8.84 -5.06 -15.11
CA SER A 259 -10.04 -5.12 -15.90
C SER A 259 -9.75 -5.70 -17.30
N LYS A 260 -10.62 -6.56 -17.78
CA LYS A 260 -10.61 -7.02 -19.18
C LYS A 260 -11.04 -5.92 -20.14
N THR A 261 -11.80 -4.95 -19.64
CA THR A 261 -12.27 -3.78 -20.38
C THR A 261 -11.54 -2.55 -19.88
N PRO A 262 -10.86 -1.79 -20.74
CA PRO A 262 -10.24 -0.53 -20.34
C PRO A 262 -11.23 0.38 -19.59
N TYR A 263 -10.72 1.08 -18.56
CA TYR A 263 -11.49 2.01 -17.73
C TYR A 263 -12.60 1.38 -16.86
N LYS A 264 -12.74 0.07 -16.85
CA LYS A 264 -13.69 -0.62 -15.98
C LYS A 264 -12.95 -1.30 -14.84
N PRO A 265 -13.07 -0.84 -13.60
CA PRO A 265 -12.39 -1.44 -12.45
C PRO A 265 -12.99 -2.81 -12.13
N GLU A 266 -12.14 -3.76 -11.80
CA GLU A 266 -12.50 -5.10 -11.37
C GLU A 266 -11.69 -5.53 -10.14
N GLY A 267 -12.28 -6.40 -9.33
CA GLY A 267 -11.61 -7.05 -8.22
C GLY A 267 -11.43 -6.17 -7.00
N TRP A 268 -10.54 -6.62 -6.14
CA TRP A 268 -10.27 -5.98 -4.86
C TRP A 268 -9.27 -4.85 -5.01
N GLU A 269 -9.50 -3.76 -4.28
CA GLU A 269 -8.68 -2.55 -4.39
C GLU A 269 -7.95 -2.27 -3.08
N PHE A 270 -6.63 -2.21 -3.16
CA PHE A 270 -5.74 -1.86 -2.06
C PHE A 270 -5.16 -0.43 -2.18
N SER A 271 -5.46 0.28 -3.26
CA SER A 271 -4.98 1.65 -3.51
C SER A 271 -5.78 2.74 -2.78
N LYS A 272 -6.80 2.38 -2.02
CA LYS A 272 -7.52 3.27 -1.10
C LYS A 272 -6.77 3.43 0.22
N LEU A 273 -7.09 4.47 1.00
CA LEU A 273 -6.67 4.52 2.39
C LEU A 273 -7.48 3.48 3.18
N ILE A 274 -6.78 2.62 3.92
CA ILE A 274 -7.40 1.54 4.71
C ILE A 274 -7.04 1.76 6.19
N PRO A 275 -8.01 1.99 7.09
CA PRO A 275 -7.75 2.29 8.50
C PRO A 275 -6.92 1.23 9.23
N LEU A 276 -6.97 -0.04 8.79
CA LEU A 276 -6.17 -1.12 9.38
C LEU A 276 -4.66 -0.88 9.23
N SER A 277 -4.20 -0.45 8.05
CA SER A 277 -2.78 -0.30 7.72
C SER A 277 -2.20 1.08 8.06
N VAL A 278 -3.04 2.10 8.17
CA VAL A 278 -2.61 3.47 8.48
C VAL A 278 -1.75 3.57 9.76
N PRO A 279 -2.05 2.85 10.85
CA PRO A 279 -1.18 2.85 12.03
C PRO A 279 0.26 2.46 11.72
N MET A 280 0.47 1.43 10.91
CA MET A 280 1.81 1.00 10.49
C MET A 280 2.53 2.08 9.66
N HIS A 281 1.79 2.81 8.82
CA HIS A 281 2.35 3.92 8.04
C HIS A 281 2.85 5.04 8.96
N LEU A 282 2.11 5.41 10.00
CA LEU A 282 2.54 6.41 10.98
C LEU A 282 3.74 5.94 11.80
N LEU A 283 3.79 4.65 12.18
CA LEU A 283 4.94 4.07 12.88
C LEU A 283 6.22 4.14 12.04
N ASP A 284 6.15 3.96 10.74
CA ASP A 284 7.29 4.14 9.85
C ASP A 284 7.64 5.63 9.69
N LEU A 285 6.65 6.47 9.42
CA LEU A 285 6.84 7.91 9.17
C LEU A 285 7.34 8.69 10.38
N ARG A 286 7.16 8.20 11.60
CA ARG A 286 7.73 8.86 12.79
C ARG A 286 9.25 9.07 12.66
N TRP A 287 9.94 8.22 11.90
CA TRP A 287 11.37 8.29 11.65
C TRP A 287 11.76 9.09 10.39
N TYR A 288 10.80 9.40 9.53
CA TYR A 288 11.04 10.18 8.32
C TYR A 288 11.22 11.66 8.66
N GLN A 289 12.19 12.34 8.02
CA GLN A 289 12.53 13.72 8.37
C GLN A 289 11.41 14.72 8.09
N ASP A 290 10.63 14.50 7.03
CA ASP A 290 9.54 15.39 6.62
C ASP A 290 8.25 15.04 7.37
N LYS A 291 7.89 15.89 8.34
CA LYS A 291 6.75 15.66 9.23
C LYS A 291 5.39 16.01 8.61
N GLU A 292 5.36 16.66 7.45
CA GLU A 292 4.11 16.96 6.74
C GLU A 292 3.34 15.68 6.38
N TYR A 293 4.02 14.56 6.15
CA TYR A 293 3.37 13.28 5.85
C TYR A 293 2.48 12.76 6.98
N GLY A 294 2.90 12.94 8.23
CA GLY A 294 2.08 12.58 9.39
C GLY A 294 0.80 13.42 9.49
N SER A 295 0.93 14.73 9.26
CA SER A 295 -0.20 15.67 9.24
C SER A 295 -1.17 15.35 8.10
N SER A 296 -0.69 15.08 6.89
CA SER A 296 -1.52 14.69 5.75
C SER A 296 -2.32 13.41 6.03
N ILE A 297 -1.72 12.41 6.67
CA ILE A 297 -2.43 11.19 7.09
C ILE A 297 -3.50 11.51 8.13
N LEU A 298 -3.17 12.31 9.14
CA LEU A 298 -4.13 12.73 10.16
C LEU A 298 -5.34 13.44 9.54
N HIS A 299 -5.11 14.38 8.63
CA HIS A 299 -6.16 15.10 7.92
C HIS A 299 -7.03 14.15 7.08
N THR A 300 -6.41 13.23 6.34
CA THR A 300 -7.14 12.25 5.54
C THR A 300 -7.99 11.34 6.43
N MET A 301 -7.48 10.91 7.58
CA MET A 301 -8.24 10.09 8.54
C MET A 301 -9.40 10.91 9.13
N ARG A 302 -9.17 12.14 9.57
CA ARG A 302 -10.22 13.06 10.08
C ARG A 302 -11.34 13.27 9.07
N ASP A 303 -10.98 13.57 7.82
CA ASP A 303 -11.95 13.87 6.76
C ASP A 303 -12.78 12.62 6.34
N ASN A 304 -12.33 11.44 6.72
CA ASN A 304 -13.01 10.17 6.49
C ASN A 304 -13.66 9.55 7.74
N GLN A 305 -13.69 10.26 8.85
CA GLN A 305 -14.58 9.91 9.95
C GLN A 305 -16.04 10.16 9.54
N ASP A 306 -16.93 9.23 9.88
CA ASP A 306 -18.37 9.44 9.75
C ASP A 306 -18.95 10.29 10.89
N GLU A 307 -20.26 10.44 10.90
CA GLU A 307 -20.98 11.21 11.93
C GLU A 307 -20.81 10.60 13.33
N THR A 308 -20.67 9.28 13.41
CA THR A 308 -20.44 8.57 14.68
C THR A 308 -19.01 8.75 15.18
N GLY A 309 -18.04 8.90 14.28
CA GLY A 309 -16.62 9.02 14.57
C GLY A 309 -15.78 7.84 14.11
N GLU A 310 -16.38 6.83 13.45
CA GLU A 310 -15.61 5.72 12.89
C GLU A 310 -14.80 6.14 11.66
N PHE A 311 -13.59 5.61 11.54
CA PHE A 311 -12.78 5.75 10.34
C PHE A 311 -13.20 4.75 9.28
N HIS A 312 -13.46 5.24 8.09
CA HIS A 312 -13.77 4.41 6.93
C HIS A 312 -12.62 4.36 5.94
N CYS A 313 -12.56 3.29 5.16
CA CYS A 313 -11.71 3.28 3.97
C CYS A 313 -12.06 4.49 3.09
N ALA A 314 -11.06 5.30 2.76
CA ALA A 314 -11.25 6.43 1.88
C ALA A 314 -10.94 6.08 0.43
N ARG A 315 -11.86 6.43 -0.46
CA ARG A 315 -11.76 6.23 -1.89
C ARG A 315 -12.05 7.55 -2.62
N ALA A 316 -11.61 7.64 -3.87
CA ALA A 316 -11.91 8.78 -4.72
C ALA A 316 -13.43 8.97 -4.95
N ASP A 317 -14.20 7.87 -4.94
CA ASP A 317 -15.64 7.82 -5.21
C ASP A 317 -16.51 7.61 -3.95
N GLY A 318 -15.93 7.75 -2.75
CA GLY A 318 -16.69 7.64 -1.50
C GLY A 318 -15.96 6.94 -0.36
N ARG A 319 -16.73 6.43 0.59
CA ARG A 319 -16.25 5.69 1.76
C ARG A 319 -16.50 4.19 1.60
N GLY A 320 -15.59 3.39 2.14
CA GLY A 320 -15.72 1.93 2.24
C GLY A 320 -15.96 1.48 3.68
N ASN A 321 -15.53 0.24 3.99
CA ASN A 321 -15.74 -0.36 5.31
C ASN A 321 -14.89 0.31 6.40
N PRO A 322 -15.41 0.39 7.64
CA PRO A 322 -14.59 0.69 8.82
C PRO A 322 -13.85 -0.59 9.24
N TYR A 323 -12.54 -0.50 9.42
CA TYR A 323 -11.73 -1.60 9.94
C TYR A 323 -11.24 -1.30 11.36
N ALA A 324 -11.09 -2.34 12.18
CA ALA A 324 -10.39 -2.24 13.45
C ALA A 324 -8.96 -1.72 13.24
N ASN A 325 -8.49 -0.85 14.13
CA ASN A 325 -7.19 -0.20 14.00
C ASN A 325 -6.70 0.35 15.35
N PHE A 326 -5.40 0.60 15.44
CA PHE A 326 -4.79 1.26 16.60
C PHE A 326 -4.24 2.66 16.25
N PHE A 327 -5.03 3.43 15.52
CA PHE A 327 -4.64 4.75 15.02
C PHE A 327 -4.25 5.72 16.15
N GLY A 328 -5.03 5.79 17.23
CA GLY A 328 -4.70 6.66 18.37
C GLY A 328 -3.33 6.33 18.96
N TRP A 329 -2.98 5.05 19.10
CA TRP A 329 -1.67 4.63 19.56
C TRP A 329 -0.55 5.04 18.59
N SER A 330 -0.74 4.88 17.30
CA SER A 330 0.26 5.28 16.31
C SER A 330 0.45 6.80 16.26
N VAL A 331 -0.60 7.59 16.48
CA VAL A 331 -0.52 9.06 16.64
C VAL A 331 0.33 9.42 17.86
N TRP A 332 0.13 8.75 18.99
CA TRP A 332 0.96 8.95 20.17
C TRP A 332 2.42 8.62 19.91
N GLN A 333 2.69 7.46 19.28
CA GLN A 333 4.06 7.05 18.93
C GLN A 333 4.73 8.02 17.96
N TYR A 334 3.97 8.58 17.00
CA TYR A 334 4.46 9.61 16.10
C TYR A 334 4.83 10.90 16.86
N TYR A 335 3.96 11.32 17.79
CA TYR A 335 4.21 12.49 18.65
C TYR A 335 5.47 12.32 19.50
N LEU A 336 5.71 11.15 20.08
CA LEU A 336 6.89 10.90 20.91
C LEU A 336 8.22 11.14 20.15
N VAL A 337 8.24 10.91 18.85
CA VAL A 337 9.42 11.14 18.01
C VAL A 337 9.46 12.55 17.43
N SER A 338 8.31 13.08 16.98
CA SER A 338 8.26 14.42 16.37
C SER A 338 8.37 15.55 17.40
N GLY A 339 7.81 15.37 18.60
CA GLY A 339 7.69 16.41 19.62
C GLY A 339 6.74 17.56 19.25
N GLU A 340 6.01 17.46 18.14
CA GLU A 340 5.18 18.54 17.59
C GLU A 340 3.86 18.66 18.35
N LYS A 341 3.80 19.56 19.35
CA LYS A 341 2.60 19.77 20.15
C LYS A 341 1.38 20.19 19.32
N ALA A 342 1.58 20.92 18.22
CA ALA A 342 0.49 21.29 17.31
C ALA A 342 -0.16 20.06 16.67
N PHE A 343 0.63 19.07 16.25
CA PHE A 343 0.12 17.80 15.74
C PHE A 343 -0.71 17.05 16.80
N ALA A 344 -0.23 16.99 18.06
CA ALA A 344 -0.98 16.37 19.15
C ALA A 344 -2.32 17.08 19.43
N GLN A 345 -2.33 18.41 19.42
CA GLN A 345 -3.54 19.23 19.61
C GLN A 345 -4.57 19.00 18.49
N GLU A 346 -4.13 18.88 17.26
CA GLU A 346 -5.01 18.60 16.12
C GLU A 346 -5.52 17.16 16.12
N ALA A 347 -4.70 16.19 16.54
CA ALA A 347 -5.05 14.78 16.59
C ALA A 347 -6.02 14.43 17.73
N LEU A 348 -5.91 15.10 18.88
CA LEU A 348 -6.70 14.76 20.08
C LEU A 348 -8.20 14.68 19.82
N PRO A 349 -8.89 15.66 19.21
CA PRO A 349 -10.32 15.57 18.94
C PRO A 349 -10.67 14.43 17.98
N VAL A 350 -9.77 14.09 17.05
CA VAL A 350 -9.96 13.01 16.07
C VAL A 350 -9.95 11.65 16.75
N VAL A 351 -8.96 11.40 17.62
CA VAL A 351 -8.84 10.12 18.33
C VAL A 351 -9.90 9.97 19.41
N LYS A 352 -10.28 11.05 20.12
CA LYS A 352 -11.41 11.05 21.06
C LYS A 352 -12.71 10.62 20.37
N LYS A 353 -13.02 11.24 19.23
CA LYS A 353 -14.23 10.96 18.48
C LYS A 353 -14.30 9.49 18.04
N GLN A 354 -13.19 8.91 17.53
CA GLN A 354 -13.14 7.49 17.19
C GLN A 354 -13.36 6.60 18.41
N ARG A 355 -12.68 6.91 19.50
CA ARG A 355 -12.80 6.12 20.73
C ARG A 355 -14.22 6.08 21.27
N GLU A 356 -14.92 7.24 21.32
CA GLU A 356 -16.32 7.31 21.73
C GLU A 356 -17.26 6.57 20.76
N ALA A 357 -16.98 6.65 19.46
CA ALA A 357 -17.70 5.87 18.45
C ALA A 357 -17.59 4.37 18.71
N TRP A 358 -16.41 3.87 18.99
CA TRP A 358 -16.20 2.45 19.26
C TRP A 358 -16.94 1.98 20.51
N LYS A 359 -16.91 2.75 21.60
CA LYS A 359 -17.67 2.43 22.81
C LYS A 359 -19.17 2.38 22.54
N LYS A 360 -19.68 3.29 21.72
CA LYS A 360 -21.10 3.35 21.37
C LYS A 360 -21.55 2.22 20.45
N VAL A 361 -20.73 1.87 19.45
CA VAL A 361 -21.12 0.91 18.38
C VAL A 361 -20.82 -0.53 18.78
N TYR A 362 -19.72 -0.77 19.49
CA TYR A 362 -19.20 -2.10 19.80
C TYR A 362 -19.19 -2.43 21.30
N GLY A 363 -19.45 -1.46 22.16
CA GLY A 363 -19.51 -1.66 23.59
C GLY A 363 -20.70 -2.52 24.02
N ASN A 364 -20.66 -3.00 25.26
CA ASN A 364 -21.72 -3.72 25.94
C ASN A 364 -21.94 -3.15 27.36
N GLU A 365 -22.94 -3.63 28.07
CA GLU A 365 -23.28 -3.14 29.42
C GLU A 365 -22.60 -3.95 30.55
N GLU A 366 -21.96 -5.09 30.22
CA GLU A 366 -21.45 -6.05 31.20
C GLU A 366 -19.99 -5.78 31.58
N ASP A 367 -19.18 -5.29 30.63
CA ASP A 367 -17.76 -5.06 30.83
C ASP A 367 -17.21 -3.97 29.88
N SER A 368 -15.88 -3.75 29.94
CA SER A 368 -15.20 -2.77 29.10
C SER A 368 -14.81 -3.29 27.71
N LEU A 369 -15.04 -4.57 27.41
CA LEU A 369 -14.63 -5.20 26.16
C LEU A 369 -15.58 -4.85 25.01
N LEU A 370 -15.03 -4.71 23.82
CA LEU A 370 -15.78 -4.47 22.59
C LEU A 370 -16.12 -5.77 21.86
N ILE A 371 -17.32 -5.79 21.26
CA ILE A 371 -17.84 -6.92 20.49
C ILE A 371 -17.58 -6.68 19.00
N GLN A 372 -16.95 -7.62 18.32
CA GLN A 372 -16.80 -7.63 16.86
C GLN A 372 -17.97 -8.37 16.22
N TYR A 373 -18.92 -7.62 15.69
CA TYR A 373 -20.15 -8.17 15.09
C TYR A 373 -19.96 -8.74 13.68
N VAL A 374 -18.94 -8.28 12.95
CA VAL A 374 -18.70 -8.66 11.56
C VAL A 374 -17.24 -9.05 11.37
N HIS A 375 -16.99 -10.32 11.08
CA HIS A 375 -15.64 -10.86 11.03
C HIS A 375 -14.73 -10.18 9.98
N GLN A 376 -15.29 -9.70 8.86
CA GLN A 376 -14.53 -9.01 7.82
C GLN A 376 -13.98 -7.65 8.27
N LEU A 377 -14.60 -7.01 9.27
CA LEU A 377 -14.20 -5.67 9.71
C LEU A 377 -13.03 -5.65 10.70
N THR A 378 -12.41 -6.79 10.97
CA THR A 378 -11.10 -6.85 11.62
C THR A 378 -9.95 -6.60 10.63
N GLY A 379 -10.20 -6.77 9.32
CA GLY A 379 -9.15 -6.88 8.31
C GLY A 379 -8.43 -8.23 8.32
N MET A 380 -8.87 -9.14 9.19
CA MET A 380 -8.38 -10.51 9.37
C MET A 380 -9.54 -11.49 9.19
N GLU A 381 -10.02 -11.57 7.95
CA GLU A 381 -11.26 -12.26 7.61
C GLU A 381 -11.13 -13.78 7.78
N TYR A 382 -12.22 -14.42 8.15
CA TYR A 382 -12.34 -15.87 8.23
C TYR A 382 -11.40 -16.53 9.24
N GLN A 383 -11.10 -15.86 10.36
CA GLN A 383 -10.41 -16.54 11.47
C GLN A 383 -11.32 -17.63 12.08
N PRO A 384 -10.80 -18.83 12.32
CA PRO A 384 -11.62 -19.99 12.75
C PRO A 384 -12.40 -19.78 14.04
N SER A 385 -11.93 -18.93 14.96
CA SER A 385 -12.63 -18.66 16.25
C SER A 385 -14.08 -18.23 16.07
N TYR A 386 -14.45 -17.53 15.00
CA TYR A 386 -15.83 -17.14 14.72
C TYR A 386 -16.77 -18.31 14.48
N TRP A 387 -16.23 -19.48 14.09
CA TRP A 387 -17.00 -20.70 13.82
C TRP A 387 -16.78 -21.81 14.86
N TYR A 388 -16.01 -21.52 15.90
CA TYR A 388 -15.75 -22.48 16.99
C TYR A 388 -17.06 -23.04 17.59
N PHE A 389 -17.99 -22.18 17.94
CA PHE A 389 -19.29 -22.56 18.53
C PHE A 389 -20.27 -23.22 17.53
N HIS A 390 -19.87 -23.38 16.30
CA HIS A 390 -20.64 -24.06 15.23
C HIS A 390 -19.90 -25.31 14.71
N ASP A 391 -18.90 -25.81 15.45
CA ASP A 391 -18.10 -26.97 15.09
C ASP A 391 -17.51 -26.90 13.67
N PHE A 392 -17.07 -25.70 13.25
CA PHE A 392 -16.35 -25.47 11.98
C PHE A 392 -17.05 -26.04 10.75
N PRO A 393 -18.18 -25.49 10.31
CA PRO A 393 -18.91 -25.97 9.15
C PRO A 393 -18.04 -25.97 7.89
N LEU A 394 -18.26 -26.94 7.01
CA LEU A 394 -17.50 -27.09 5.76
C LEU A 394 -17.91 -26.10 4.65
N ASP A 395 -18.97 -25.34 4.84
CA ASP A 395 -19.46 -24.36 3.86
C ASP A 395 -19.55 -22.97 4.48
N CYS A 396 -18.61 -22.10 4.15
CA CYS A 396 -18.58 -20.72 4.60
C CYS A 396 -19.48 -19.77 3.81
N ARG A 397 -20.11 -20.22 2.75
CA ARG A 397 -21.03 -19.37 1.98
C ARG A 397 -22.21 -18.91 2.81
N ASP A 398 -22.51 -19.61 3.89
CA ASP A 398 -23.45 -19.18 4.89
C ASP A 398 -22.79 -18.29 5.96
N ASN A 399 -22.50 -17.04 5.59
CA ASN A 399 -21.97 -16.03 6.51
C ASN A 399 -22.85 -15.74 7.73
N LYS A 400 -24.08 -16.28 7.76
CA LYS A 400 -25.03 -16.08 8.86
C LYS A 400 -24.81 -17.03 10.04
N LYS A 401 -23.89 -18.00 9.90
CA LYS A 401 -23.62 -19.00 10.93
C LYS A 401 -22.34 -18.75 11.73
N PHE A 402 -21.79 -17.57 11.75
CA PHE A 402 -20.68 -17.25 12.63
C PHE A 402 -21.19 -16.62 13.95
N THR A 403 -20.40 -16.72 15.00
CA THR A 403 -20.67 -16.10 16.30
C THR A 403 -19.93 -14.77 16.39
N PRO A 404 -20.59 -13.63 16.73
CA PRO A 404 -19.88 -12.43 17.15
C PRO A 404 -19.00 -12.71 18.37
N LEU A 405 -17.85 -12.03 18.47
CA LEU A 405 -16.86 -12.30 19.50
C LEU A 405 -16.38 -11.00 20.15
N LYS A 406 -16.08 -11.06 21.46
CA LYS A 406 -15.13 -10.13 22.06
C LYS A 406 -13.74 -10.58 21.63
N ARG A 407 -13.15 -9.89 20.65
CA ARG A 407 -11.90 -10.28 20.00
C ARG A 407 -10.69 -9.77 20.74
N VAL A 408 -9.62 -10.57 20.83
CA VAL A 408 -8.37 -10.17 21.48
C VAL A 408 -7.76 -8.94 20.77
N ASP A 409 -7.61 -8.98 19.44
CA ASP A 409 -7.04 -7.88 18.66
C ASP A 409 -7.85 -6.57 18.81
N ARG A 410 -9.17 -6.64 18.67
CA ARG A 410 -10.05 -5.48 18.81
C ARG A 410 -9.91 -4.84 20.19
N ASN A 411 -9.81 -5.63 21.24
CA ASN A 411 -9.73 -5.14 22.61
C ASN A 411 -8.32 -4.66 22.97
N VAL A 412 -7.28 -5.24 22.42
CA VAL A 412 -5.92 -4.69 22.49
C VAL A 412 -5.86 -3.32 21.81
N TYR A 413 -6.45 -3.16 20.63
CA TYR A 413 -6.50 -1.86 19.96
C TYR A 413 -7.34 -0.85 20.74
N HIS A 414 -8.43 -1.31 21.36
CA HIS A 414 -9.26 -0.45 22.22
C HIS A 414 -8.46 0.07 23.42
N TYR A 415 -7.74 -0.80 24.12
CA TYR A 415 -6.83 -0.42 25.19
C TYR A 415 -5.81 0.61 24.73
N LEU A 416 -5.05 0.30 23.67
CA LEU A 416 -4.00 1.17 23.15
C LEU A 416 -4.52 2.54 22.72
N ASN A 417 -5.66 2.60 22.02
CA ASN A 417 -6.27 3.86 21.61
C ASN A 417 -6.77 4.67 22.80
N THR A 418 -7.33 4.01 23.85
CA THR A 418 -7.80 4.68 25.07
C THR A 418 -6.62 5.25 25.86
N LEU A 419 -5.55 4.47 26.03
CA LEU A 419 -4.32 4.90 26.71
C LEU A 419 -3.64 6.06 25.97
N ALA A 420 -3.53 5.97 24.65
CA ALA A 420 -2.99 7.04 23.81
C ALA A 420 -3.83 8.33 23.92
N THR A 421 -5.15 8.20 23.99
CA THR A 421 -6.04 9.34 24.21
C THR A 421 -5.75 10.02 25.56
N ALA A 422 -5.52 9.24 26.62
CA ALA A 422 -5.13 9.78 27.93
C ALA A 422 -3.81 10.54 27.83
N TYR A 423 -2.79 9.96 27.19
CA TYR A 423 -1.49 10.62 27.03
C TYR A 423 -1.57 11.93 26.22
N LEU A 424 -2.34 11.92 25.13
CA LEU A 424 -2.57 13.13 24.33
C LEU A 424 -3.34 14.20 25.12
N CYS A 425 -4.31 13.81 25.99
CA CYS A 425 -4.98 14.72 26.90
C CYS A 425 -3.95 15.41 27.83
N GLY A 426 -3.04 14.65 28.44
CA GLY A 426 -1.98 15.19 29.30
C GLY A 426 -1.10 16.20 28.58
N VAL A 427 -0.64 15.87 27.37
CA VAL A 427 0.18 16.77 26.53
C VAL A 427 -0.57 18.07 26.18
N CYS A 428 -1.86 17.97 25.89
CA CYS A 428 -2.70 19.10 25.48
C CYS A 428 -3.29 19.90 26.69
N GLY A 429 -3.16 19.39 27.92
CA GLY A 429 -3.78 19.98 29.10
C GLY A 429 -5.30 19.79 29.14
N ASP A 430 -5.82 18.71 28.57
CA ASP A 430 -7.23 18.39 28.54
C ASP A 430 -7.65 17.70 29.85
N PRO A 431 -8.75 18.12 30.51
CA PRO A 431 -9.16 17.64 31.84
C PRO A 431 -9.62 16.18 31.86
N GLU A 432 -9.83 15.54 30.71
CA GLU A 432 -10.31 14.14 30.65
C GLU A 432 -9.18 13.11 30.74
N GLU A 433 -7.92 13.50 30.95
CA GLU A 433 -6.78 12.58 31.04
C GLU A 433 -7.06 11.43 32.03
N GLU A 434 -7.46 11.76 33.27
CA GLU A 434 -7.67 10.76 34.32
C GLU A 434 -8.83 9.81 34.00
N ARG A 435 -9.87 10.29 33.34
CA ARG A 435 -10.98 9.46 32.87
C ARG A 435 -10.49 8.38 31.92
N TYR A 436 -9.72 8.77 30.89
CA TYR A 436 -9.22 7.81 29.90
C TYR A 436 -8.15 6.87 30.48
N ARG A 437 -7.33 7.32 31.45
CA ARG A 437 -6.41 6.44 32.18
C ARG A 437 -7.16 5.33 32.91
N LYS A 438 -8.19 5.68 33.67
CA LYS A 438 -9.03 4.74 34.40
C LYS A 438 -9.72 3.74 33.45
N GLU A 439 -10.30 4.23 32.36
CA GLU A 439 -10.93 3.37 31.36
C GLU A 439 -9.91 2.41 30.70
N ALA A 440 -8.68 2.85 30.43
CA ALA A 440 -7.62 1.98 29.90
C ALA A 440 -7.27 0.87 30.90
N GLU A 441 -7.15 1.17 32.21
CA GLU A 441 -6.89 0.16 33.23
C GLU A 441 -8.04 -0.86 33.37
N GLU A 442 -9.30 -0.42 33.22
CA GLU A 442 -10.45 -1.32 33.21
C GLU A 442 -10.39 -2.28 32.00
N ILE A 443 -10.10 -1.77 30.80
CA ILE A 443 -9.94 -2.60 29.58
C ILE A 443 -8.79 -3.61 29.75
N LYS A 444 -7.64 -3.16 30.24
CA LYS A 444 -6.48 -4.02 30.53
C LYS A 444 -6.86 -5.15 31.48
N LYS A 445 -7.55 -4.83 32.57
CA LYS A 445 -8.01 -5.79 33.56
C LYS A 445 -8.92 -6.85 32.92
N ASP A 446 -9.92 -6.42 32.15
CA ASP A 446 -10.87 -7.33 31.51
C ASP A 446 -10.17 -8.25 30.47
N ILE A 447 -9.18 -7.74 29.72
CA ILE A 447 -8.37 -8.57 28.80
C ILE A 447 -7.63 -9.66 29.59
N LEU A 448 -6.92 -9.28 30.67
CA LEU A 448 -6.10 -10.21 31.45
C LEU A 448 -6.93 -11.22 32.24
N GLU A 449 -8.07 -10.82 32.82
CA GLU A 449 -8.89 -11.69 33.64
C GLU A 449 -9.79 -12.63 32.82
N LYS A 450 -10.38 -12.12 31.72
CA LYS A 450 -11.39 -12.87 30.96
C LYS A 450 -10.80 -13.64 29.77
N MET A 451 -9.89 -13.03 29.02
CA MET A 451 -9.37 -13.62 27.79
C MET A 451 -8.22 -14.59 28.02
N TRP A 452 -7.44 -14.40 29.09
CA TRP A 452 -6.37 -15.32 29.48
C TRP A 452 -6.91 -16.67 29.96
N ASP A 453 -6.31 -17.74 29.50
CA ASP A 453 -6.54 -19.10 30.00
C ASP A 453 -5.25 -19.66 30.59
N GLY A 454 -5.20 -19.74 31.94
CA GLY A 454 -4.00 -20.17 32.67
C GLY A 454 -3.65 -21.63 32.46
N GLU A 455 -4.60 -22.50 32.11
CA GLU A 455 -4.36 -23.93 31.86
C GLU A 455 -3.61 -24.11 30.52
N SER A 456 -4.13 -23.60 29.43
CA SER A 456 -3.49 -23.66 28.12
C SER A 456 -2.37 -22.65 27.95
N GLY A 457 -2.35 -21.58 28.75
CA GLY A 457 -1.36 -20.50 28.67
C GLY A 457 -1.49 -19.66 27.41
N PHE A 458 -2.71 -19.30 27.03
CA PHE A 458 -2.98 -18.55 25.82
C PHE A 458 -4.16 -17.57 25.97
N PHE A 459 -4.20 -16.49 25.17
CA PHE A 459 -5.36 -15.59 25.12
C PHE A 459 -6.32 -16.01 24.03
N TYR A 460 -7.62 -16.06 24.37
CA TYR A 460 -8.68 -16.49 23.46
C TYR A 460 -9.75 -15.41 23.27
N ASP A 461 -10.34 -15.42 22.09
CA ASP A 461 -11.58 -14.68 21.81
C ASP A 461 -12.71 -15.26 22.66
N LEU A 462 -13.67 -14.39 23.07
CA LEU A 462 -14.79 -14.79 23.89
C LEU A 462 -16.11 -14.72 23.11
N HIS A 463 -17.02 -15.64 23.39
CA HIS A 463 -18.40 -15.53 22.94
C HIS A 463 -19.02 -14.24 23.45
N TYR A 464 -19.65 -13.48 22.58
CA TYR A 464 -20.08 -12.11 22.87
C TYR A 464 -21.07 -11.93 24.03
N GLN A 465 -21.86 -12.97 24.40
CA GLN A 465 -22.86 -12.94 25.47
C GLN A 465 -22.47 -13.76 26.70
N THR A 466 -21.75 -14.85 26.54
CA THR A 466 -21.50 -15.81 27.64
C THR A 466 -20.09 -15.74 28.19
N ASP A 467 -19.19 -14.98 27.57
CA ASP A 467 -17.76 -14.94 27.85
C ASP A 467 -17.06 -16.33 27.77
N GLU A 468 -17.73 -17.33 27.15
CA GLU A 468 -17.13 -18.63 26.89
C GLU A 468 -15.96 -18.48 25.89
N LYS A 469 -14.81 -19.08 26.20
CA LYS A 469 -13.62 -19.01 25.36
C LYS A 469 -13.78 -19.83 24.07
N ALA A 470 -13.53 -19.23 22.92
CA ALA A 470 -13.37 -19.92 21.66
C ALA A 470 -11.93 -20.50 21.60
N TYR A 471 -11.76 -21.76 21.99
CA TYR A 471 -10.44 -22.41 22.10
C TYR A 471 -9.77 -22.66 20.75
N VAL A 472 -9.48 -21.55 20.07
CA VAL A 472 -8.69 -21.50 18.83
C VAL A 472 -7.50 -20.60 19.07
N LYS A 473 -6.30 -21.15 19.06
CA LYS A 473 -5.07 -20.36 19.18
C LYS A 473 -4.80 -19.57 17.88
N ASN A 474 -5.37 -18.39 17.80
CA ASN A 474 -5.08 -17.43 16.72
C ASN A 474 -3.82 -16.64 17.06
N ILE A 475 -3.06 -16.19 16.05
CA ILE A 475 -1.88 -15.34 16.22
C ILE A 475 -2.19 -14.06 17.03
N VAL A 476 -3.42 -13.55 16.96
CA VAL A 476 -3.85 -12.36 17.71
C VAL A 476 -3.86 -12.58 19.22
N GLY A 477 -3.85 -13.84 19.69
CA GLY A 477 -3.69 -14.16 21.11
C GLY A 477 -2.37 -13.68 21.73
N ALA A 478 -1.38 -13.34 20.90
CA ALA A 478 -0.12 -12.74 21.39
C ALA A 478 -0.10 -11.20 21.30
N PHE A 479 -1.14 -10.53 20.78
CA PHE A 479 -1.19 -9.07 20.69
C PHE A 479 -1.17 -8.34 22.05
N PRO A 480 -1.62 -8.93 23.19
CA PRO A 480 -1.40 -8.32 24.52
C PRO A 480 0.07 -8.00 24.84
N PHE A 481 1.03 -8.72 24.26
CA PHE A 481 2.47 -8.41 24.42
C PHE A 481 2.83 -7.09 23.72
N PHE A 482 2.37 -6.88 22.51
CA PHE A 482 2.53 -5.60 21.79
C PHE A 482 1.96 -4.41 22.58
N ALA A 483 0.88 -4.64 23.33
CA ALA A 483 0.29 -3.60 24.17
C ALA A 483 1.05 -3.40 25.50
N GLY A 484 2.04 -4.23 25.82
CA GLY A 484 2.81 -4.16 27.05
C GLY A 484 1.97 -4.39 28.32
N ILE A 485 0.87 -5.16 28.21
CA ILE A 485 -0.03 -5.44 29.35
C ILE A 485 0.22 -6.79 30.03
N THR A 486 1.09 -7.59 29.43
CA THR A 486 1.47 -8.93 29.93
C THR A 486 2.63 -8.87 30.91
N ASP A 487 2.82 -9.93 31.66
CA ASP A 487 3.92 -10.15 32.59
C ASP A 487 4.48 -11.58 32.48
N GLU A 488 5.36 -11.98 33.40
CA GLU A 488 5.98 -13.30 33.45
C GLU A 488 5.01 -14.49 33.53
N ASN A 489 3.78 -14.28 34.03
CA ASN A 489 2.75 -15.32 34.08
C ASN A 489 2.18 -15.66 32.70
N HIS A 490 2.40 -14.79 31.71
CA HIS A 490 1.87 -14.94 30.35
C HIS A 490 2.89 -15.49 29.34
N VAL A 491 4.15 -15.71 29.75
CA VAL A 491 5.26 -16.14 28.84
C VAL A 491 4.93 -17.40 28.05
N LYS A 492 4.13 -18.32 28.62
CA LYS A 492 3.72 -19.56 27.95
C LYS A 492 3.03 -19.31 26.60
N CYS A 493 2.37 -18.17 26.42
CA CYS A 493 1.79 -17.78 25.12
C CYS A 493 2.87 -17.60 24.05
N MET A 494 3.96 -16.91 24.38
CA MET A 494 5.09 -16.75 23.46
C MET A 494 5.82 -18.06 23.22
N GLU A 495 6.02 -18.89 24.24
CA GLU A 495 6.58 -20.25 24.09
C GLU A 495 5.75 -21.08 23.11
N THR A 496 4.42 -20.97 23.15
CA THR A 496 3.52 -21.62 22.21
C THR A 496 3.73 -21.13 20.77
N LEU A 497 3.89 -19.81 20.56
CA LEU A 497 4.18 -19.27 19.22
C LEU A 497 5.51 -19.76 18.65
N PHE A 498 6.53 -19.95 19.49
CA PHE A 498 7.85 -20.47 19.09
C PHE A 498 7.94 -22.00 19.10
N SER A 499 6.85 -22.70 19.39
CA SER A 499 6.78 -24.16 19.36
C SER A 499 6.44 -24.70 17.97
N GLU A 500 6.42 -26.04 17.88
CA GLU A 500 5.98 -26.74 16.66
C GLU A 500 4.53 -26.40 16.24
N GLU A 501 3.68 -25.93 17.17
CA GLU A 501 2.30 -25.55 16.87
C GLU A 501 2.20 -24.42 15.81
N PHE A 502 3.16 -23.49 15.81
CA PHE A 502 3.21 -22.35 14.89
C PHE A 502 4.39 -22.40 13.91
N ASP A 503 5.22 -23.44 13.93
CA ASP A 503 6.31 -23.60 12.97
C ASP A 503 5.81 -24.16 11.63
N THR A 504 5.82 -23.34 10.59
CA THR A 504 5.50 -23.71 9.21
C THR A 504 6.69 -23.51 8.27
N GLY A 505 7.90 -23.29 8.80
CA GLY A 505 9.08 -22.90 8.04
C GLY A 505 9.03 -21.45 7.49
N CYS A 506 7.99 -20.71 7.85
CA CYS A 506 7.80 -19.26 7.63
C CYS A 506 7.53 -18.60 8.98
N PRO A 507 7.56 -17.28 9.08
CA PRO A 507 7.04 -16.60 10.26
C PRO A 507 5.63 -17.08 10.62
N PHE A 508 5.17 -16.81 11.82
CA PHE A 508 3.98 -17.41 12.41
C PHE A 508 2.76 -17.43 11.48
N PRO A 509 2.08 -18.59 11.33
CA PRO A 509 0.80 -18.69 10.65
C PRO A 509 -0.30 -17.94 11.43
N SER A 510 -1.40 -17.66 10.79
CA SER A 510 -2.53 -16.93 11.39
C SER A 510 -3.25 -17.70 12.51
N VAL A 511 -3.10 -19.02 12.54
CA VAL A 511 -3.67 -19.92 13.54
C VAL A 511 -2.75 -21.13 13.76
N SER A 512 -2.78 -21.72 14.95
CA SER A 512 -2.03 -22.95 15.28
C SER A 512 -2.32 -24.09 14.32
N LYS A 513 -1.30 -24.87 13.97
CA LYS A 513 -1.44 -26.11 13.17
C LYS A 513 -2.35 -27.16 13.82
N GLU A 514 -2.57 -27.08 15.12
CA GLU A 514 -3.49 -27.97 15.85
C GLU A 514 -4.96 -27.57 15.67
N CYS A 515 -5.24 -26.42 15.06
CA CYS A 515 -6.60 -26.03 14.74
C CYS A 515 -7.20 -27.02 13.74
N LYS A 516 -8.41 -27.55 14.06
CA LYS A 516 -9.15 -28.53 13.24
C LYS A 516 -9.26 -28.16 11.76
N VAL A 517 -9.22 -26.88 11.45
CA VAL A 517 -9.41 -26.34 10.10
C VAL A 517 -8.21 -25.58 9.57
N PHE A 518 -7.04 -25.83 10.15
CA PHE A 518 -5.79 -25.24 9.67
C PHE A 518 -5.55 -25.56 8.19
N THR A 519 -5.32 -24.53 7.38
CA THR A 519 -5.09 -24.64 5.94
C THR A 519 -3.97 -23.70 5.51
N PRO A 520 -2.72 -24.19 5.27
CA PRO A 520 -1.58 -23.33 4.99
C PRO A 520 -1.75 -22.40 3.78
N GLU A 521 -2.50 -22.84 2.79
CA GLU A 521 -2.80 -22.04 1.59
C GLU A 521 -4.06 -21.18 1.76
N GLY A 522 -4.76 -21.29 2.87
CA GLY A 522 -6.04 -20.63 3.16
C GLY A 522 -7.24 -21.29 2.50
N GLY A 523 -8.39 -21.18 3.12
CA GLY A 523 -9.66 -21.62 2.54
C GLY A 523 -10.17 -22.98 2.97
N TRP A 524 -10.17 -23.29 4.27
CA TRP A 524 -10.72 -24.53 4.82
C TRP A 524 -12.14 -24.84 4.35
N MET A 525 -12.95 -23.82 4.17
CA MET A 525 -14.34 -23.92 3.78
C MET A 525 -14.51 -23.95 2.25
N GLY A 526 -13.54 -24.50 1.52
CA GLY A 526 -13.60 -24.60 0.07
C GLY A 526 -13.35 -23.28 -0.64
N GLN A 527 -13.99 -23.07 -1.76
CA GLN A 527 -13.73 -21.87 -2.56
C GLN A 527 -14.55 -20.69 -2.07
N PHE A 528 -13.86 -19.73 -1.47
CA PHE A 528 -14.43 -18.42 -1.26
C PHE A 528 -14.64 -17.70 -2.59
N PHE A 529 -15.53 -16.71 -2.57
CA PHE A 529 -15.74 -15.80 -3.70
C PHE A 529 -14.47 -15.08 -4.18
N LYS A 530 -13.41 -15.03 -3.36
CA LYS A 530 -12.11 -14.46 -3.69
C LYS A 530 -11.11 -15.47 -4.29
N GLY A 531 -11.46 -16.75 -4.38
CA GLY A 531 -10.57 -17.82 -4.85
C GLY A 531 -9.46 -18.17 -3.84
N ARG A 532 -8.46 -18.97 -4.28
CA ARG A 532 -7.36 -19.48 -3.44
C ARG A 532 -6.50 -18.40 -2.75
N ASN A 533 -6.45 -17.19 -3.27
CA ASN A 533 -5.62 -16.11 -2.76
C ASN A 533 -6.47 -15.01 -2.09
N GLY A 534 -7.59 -15.34 -1.50
CA GLY A 534 -8.39 -14.41 -0.71
C GLY A 534 -7.72 -14.04 0.60
N CYS A 535 -8.17 -12.94 1.22
CA CYS A 535 -7.77 -12.58 2.57
C CYS A 535 -8.39 -13.56 3.57
N ILE A 536 -7.71 -14.67 3.86
CA ILE A 536 -8.19 -15.76 4.70
C ILE A 536 -7.15 -16.02 5.79
N TRP A 537 -7.61 -16.12 7.04
CA TRP A 537 -6.78 -16.17 8.23
C TRP A 537 -6.93 -17.49 8.99
N ASP A 538 -6.91 -18.60 8.24
CA ASP A 538 -7.05 -19.96 8.74
C ASP A 538 -5.78 -20.82 8.61
N GLY A 539 -4.62 -20.17 8.41
CA GLY A 539 -3.34 -20.84 8.29
C GLY A 539 -2.22 -20.00 7.65
N PRO A 540 -2.48 -19.19 6.59
CA PRO A 540 -1.43 -18.39 5.96
C PRO A 540 -0.72 -17.44 6.94
N ALA A 541 0.58 -17.23 6.74
CA ALA A 541 1.36 -16.23 7.46
C ALA A 541 1.08 -14.83 6.86
N TRP A 542 0.69 -13.89 7.70
CA TRP A 542 0.38 -12.53 7.29
C TRP A 542 1.40 -11.54 7.86
N PRO A 543 2.07 -10.74 7.02
CA PRO A 543 3.09 -9.77 7.48
C PRO A 543 2.57 -8.79 8.53
N TYR A 544 1.33 -8.36 8.42
CA TYR A 544 0.70 -7.44 9.36
C TYR A 544 0.74 -7.95 10.81
N ALA A 545 0.19 -9.16 11.05
CA ALA A 545 0.18 -9.74 12.38
C ALA A 545 1.58 -10.10 12.87
N ASN A 546 2.43 -10.62 11.97
CA ASN A 546 3.82 -10.94 12.29
C ASN A 546 4.62 -9.70 12.71
N SER A 547 4.37 -8.53 12.09
CA SER A 547 5.01 -7.27 12.50
C SER A 547 4.61 -6.85 13.91
N ILE A 548 3.35 -7.03 14.30
CA ILE A 548 2.86 -6.74 15.66
C ILE A 548 3.54 -7.68 16.69
N ILE A 549 3.67 -8.97 16.36
CA ILE A 549 4.35 -9.93 17.26
C ILE A 549 5.84 -9.60 17.43
N LEU A 550 6.50 -9.16 16.36
CA LEU A 550 7.94 -8.81 16.42
C LEU A 550 8.19 -7.52 17.20
N ASP A 551 7.20 -6.66 17.33
CA ASP A 551 7.28 -5.39 18.07
C ASP A 551 6.93 -5.60 19.57
N GLY A 552 6.18 -6.64 19.90
CA GLY A 552 5.77 -7.04 21.25
C GLY A 552 6.79 -7.96 21.92
#